data_c11e31f62672dc1aa6310796752e1ed8
#
_entry.id   c11e31f62672dc1aa6310796752e1ed8
#
_cell.length_a   1.000
_cell.length_b   1.000
_cell.length_c   1.000
_cell.angle_alpha   90.00
_cell.angle_beta   90.00
_cell.angle_gamma   90.00
#
_symmetry.space_group_name_H-M   'P 1'
#
loop_
_entity.id
_entity.type
_entity.pdbx_description
1 polymer ?
#
loop_
_entity_poly.entity_id
_entity_poly.type
_entity_poly.pdbx_seq_one_letter_code
_entity_poly.pdbx_strand_id
1 'polypeptide(L)'
;MEKLNITQWAKEDRPREKMADLGTEALSNAELLAILIGSGSTDESAVGLMKRVLVDCNNNLNTLGKKTIHELMQYKGIGKAKAIAILAACELGKRRQAETPEERPDLGSATRIYKHMHHLMQDLDVEEFWVLLMNQHYRLIKKVRISHGGITETAVDIRIIIREAVLANATILAVCHNHPSGSLSPSHADDELTKTIQRACELMRIYFMDHVIVTDGQYYSYHELGKC
;
A
#
# COMPACT_ATOMS: atom_id res chain seq x y z
N MET A 1 -13.81 -43.24 16.18
CA MET A 1 -13.58 -42.58 14.87
C MET A 1 -12.11 -42.24 14.75
N GLU A 2 -11.47 -42.74 13.73
CA GLU A 2 -10.06 -42.45 13.46
C GLU A 2 -9.88 -40.97 13.14
N LYS A 3 -8.91 -40.33 13.81
CA LYS A 3 -8.67 -38.90 13.66
C LYS A 3 -8.01 -38.63 12.30
N LEU A 4 -8.71 -38.00 11.36
CA LEU A 4 -8.10 -37.50 10.12
C LEU A 4 -7.11 -36.37 10.43
N ASN A 5 -5.85 -36.57 10.05
CA ASN A 5 -4.86 -35.50 10.08
C ASN A 5 -5.23 -34.42 9.03
N ILE A 6 -4.93 -33.15 9.26
CA ILE A 6 -5.23 -32.06 8.34
C ILE A 6 -4.66 -32.34 6.92
N THR A 7 -3.54 -33.06 6.82
CA THR A 7 -2.95 -33.48 5.55
C THR A 7 -3.81 -34.50 4.78
N GLN A 8 -4.78 -35.14 5.43
CA GLN A 8 -5.73 -36.07 4.82
C GLN A 8 -7.05 -35.41 4.43
N TRP A 9 -7.25 -34.16 4.78
CA TRP A 9 -8.44 -33.39 4.37
C TRP A 9 -8.36 -33.04 2.87
N ALA A 10 -9.50 -32.76 2.26
CA ALA A 10 -9.53 -32.21 0.92
C ALA A 10 -8.70 -30.89 0.90
N LYS A 11 -8.07 -30.59 -0.21
CA LYS A 11 -7.13 -29.47 -0.30
C LYS A 11 -7.80 -28.13 0.07
N GLU A 12 -9.05 -27.96 -0.38
CA GLU A 12 -9.90 -26.78 -0.10
C GLU A 12 -10.25 -26.60 1.38
N ASP A 13 -10.20 -27.69 2.18
CA ASP A 13 -10.51 -27.64 3.62
C ASP A 13 -9.27 -27.39 4.49
N ARG A 14 -8.07 -27.47 3.91
CA ARG A 14 -6.81 -27.24 4.64
C ARG A 14 -6.61 -25.73 4.84
N PRO A 15 -6.48 -25.22 6.07
CA PRO A 15 -6.48 -23.78 6.31
C PRO A 15 -5.43 -22.97 5.53
N ARG A 16 -4.24 -23.51 5.31
CA ARG A 16 -3.16 -22.80 4.57
C ARG A 16 -3.47 -22.71 3.09
N GLU A 17 -3.91 -23.78 2.48
CA GLU A 17 -4.32 -23.87 1.08
C GLU A 17 -5.57 -23.02 0.84
N LYS A 18 -6.55 -23.10 1.73
CA LYS A 18 -7.77 -22.28 1.71
C LYS A 18 -7.43 -20.78 1.78
N MET A 19 -6.48 -20.40 2.64
CA MET A 19 -6.01 -19.01 2.73
C MET A 19 -5.32 -18.54 1.44
N ALA A 20 -4.51 -19.40 0.83
CA ALA A 20 -3.79 -19.08 -0.40
C ALA A 20 -4.71 -18.94 -1.60
N ASP A 21 -5.72 -19.82 -1.71
CA ASP A 21 -6.62 -19.88 -2.87
C ASP A 21 -7.80 -18.90 -2.75
N LEU A 22 -8.33 -18.65 -1.53
CA LEU A 22 -9.55 -17.87 -1.29
C LEU A 22 -9.34 -16.60 -0.45
N GLY A 23 -8.12 -16.35 0.06
CA GLY A 23 -7.82 -15.20 0.91
C GLY A 23 -8.18 -15.42 2.39
N THR A 24 -7.80 -14.42 3.21
CA THR A 24 -7.96 -14.48 4.68
C THR A 24 -9.41 -14.46 5.14
N GLU A 25 -10.30 -13.82 4.39
CA GLU A 25 -11.71 -13.64 4.73
C GLU A 25 -12.51 -14.95 4.70
N ALA A 26 -12.00 -15.95 3.95
CA ALA A 26 -12.63 -17.26 3.87
C ALA A 26 -12.40 -18.14 5.11
N LEU A 27 -11.51 -17.73 6.03
CA LEU A 27 -11.13 -18.53 7.19
C LEU A 27 -11.87 -18.10 8.44
N SER A 28 -12.27 -19.08 9.23
CA SER A 28 -12.73 -18.86 10.60
C SER A 28 -11.58 -18.50 11.53
N ASN A 29 -11.88 -17.87 12.69
CA ASN A 29 -10.87 -17.57 13.71
C ASN A 29 -10.10 -18.82 14.17
N ALA A 30 -10.76 -19.97 14.23
CA ALA A 30 -10.12 -21.24 14.61
C ALA A 30 -9.12 -21.70 13.53
N GLU A 31 -9.42 -21.52 12.26
CA GLU A 31 -8.52 -21.87 11.15
C GLU A 31 -7.32 -20.92 11.10
N LEU A 32 -7.52 -19.61 11.30
CA LEU A 32 -6.43 -18.63 11.41
C LEU A 32 -5.47 -18.95 12.56
N LEU A 33 -6.02 -19.23 13.75
CA LEU A 33 -5.23 -19.63 14.91
C LEU A 33 -4.52 -20.99 14.69
N ALA A 34 -5.17 -21.93 13.97
CA ALA A 34 -4.56 -23.22 13.63
C ALA A 34 -3.34 -23.07 12.71
N ILE A 35 -3.36 -22.11 11.79
CA ILE A 35 -2.20 -21.77 10.95
C ILE A 35 -1.03 -21.31 11.82
N LEU A 36 -1.30 -20.46 12.81
CA LEU A 36 -0.29 -19.90 13.72
C LEU A 36 0.39 -20.97 14.59
N ILE A 37 -0.40 -21.86 15.18
CA ILE A 37 0.15 -22.90 16.06
C ILE A 37 0.75 -24.10 15.30
N GLY A 38 0.45 -24.24 14.02
CA GLY A 38 1.02 -25.21 13.08
C GLY A 38 0.60 -26.66 13.28
N SER A 39 0.32 -27.10 14.51
CA SER A 39 -0.04 -28.49 14.83
C SER A 39 -1.03 -28.57 15.98
N GLY A 40 -1.88 -29.59 15.99
CA GLY A 40 -2.77 -29.91 17.11
C GLY A 40 -2.09 -30.62 18.26
N SER A 41 -2.86 -31.50 18.91
CA SER A 41 -2.39 -32.47 19.91
C SER A 41 -2.40 -33.88 19.32
N THR A 42 -2.03 -34.89 20.16
CA THR A 42 -2.20 -36.30 19.80
C THR A 42 -3.65 -36.65 19.52
N ASP A 43 -4.59 -35.96 20.14
CA ASP A 43 -6.02 -36.33 20.16
C ASP A 43 -6.87 -35.50 19.22
N GLU A 44 -6.40 -34.30 18.82
CA GLU A 44 -7.18 -33.41 17.97
C GLU A 44 -6.31 -32.61 16.98
N SER A 45 -6.93 -32.16 15.86
CA SER A 45 -6.27 -31.32 14.86
C SER A 45 -6.00 -29.92 15.43
N ALA A 46 -5.13 -29.15 14.76
CA ALA A 46 -4.90 -27.74 15.14
C ALA A 46 -6.20 -26.92 15.14
N VAL A 47 -7.08 -27.15 14.17
CA VAL A 47 -8.39 -26.48 14.07
C VAL A 47 -9.30 -26.92 15.22
N GLY A 48 -9.35 -28.22 15.55
CA GLY A 48 -10.13 -28.74 16.69
C GLY A 48 -9.67 -28.13 18.02
N LEU A 49 -8.35 -28.11 18.24
CA LEU A 49 -7.74 -27.51 19.42
C LEU A 49 -8.13 -26.04 19.55
N MET A 50 -8.03 -25.27 18.46
CA MET A 50 -8.39 -23.83 18.51
C MET A 50 -9.89 -23.57 18.64
N LYS A 51 -10.75 -24.43 18.07
CA LYS A 51 -12.20 -24.37 18.33
C LYS A 51 -12.50 -24.53 19.81
N ARG A 52 -11.88 -25.51 20.49
CA ARG A 52 -12.07 -25.75 21.92
C ARG A 52 -11.61 -24.56 22.77
N VAL A 53 -10.43 -24.02 22.49
CA VAL A 53 -9.92 -22.82 23.17
C VAL A 53 -10.83 -21.61 22.96
N LEU A 54 -11.34 -21.42 21.74
CA LEU A 54 -12.25 -20.32 21.44
C LEU A 54 -13.61 -20.45 22.12
N VAL A 55 -14.15 -21.67 22.24
CA VAL A 55 -15.39 -21.91 22.99
C VAL A 55 -15.25 -21.46 24.43
N ASP A 56 -14.14 -21.80 25.10
CA ASP A 56 -13.86 -21.37 26.49
C ASP A 56 -13.62 -19.84 26.61
N CYS A 57 -13.35 -19.19 25.48
CA CYS A 57 -13.27 -17.73 25.37
C CYS A 57 -14.57 -17.09 24.86
N ASN A 58 -15.71 -17.81 24.85
CA ASN A 58 -16.99 -17.36 24.29
C ASN A 58 -16.88 -16.92 22.81
N ASN A 59 -16.00 -17.53 22.03
CA ASN A 59 -15.64 -17.17 20.66
C ASN A 59 -15.19 -15.73 20.50
N ASN A 60 -14.62 -15.12 21.54
CA ASN A 60 -14.21 -13.72 21.57
C ASN A 60 -12.68 -13.61 21.61
N LEU A 61 -12.09 -12.98 20.59
CA LEU A 61 -10.64 -12.79 20.49
C LEU A 61 -10.09 -11.83 21.56
N ASN A 62 -10.89 -10.89 22.06
CA ASN A 62 -10.46 -10.03 23.16
C ASN A 62 -10.33 -10.83 24.46
N THR A 63 -11.21 -11.81 24.68
CA THR A 63 -11.11 -12.72 25.83
C THR A 63 -9.89 -13.63 25.69
N LEU A 64 -9.63 -14.14 24.49
CA LEU A 64 -8.44 -14.93 24.20
C LEU A 64 -7.15 -14.13 24.49
N GLY A 65 -7.09 -12.86 24.02
CA GLY A 65 -5.92 -11.99 24.21
C GLY A 65 -5.65 -11.55 25.65
N LYS A 66 -6.61 -11.77 26.57
CA LYS A 66 -6.44 -11.51 28.01
C LYS A 66 -5.88 -12.71 28.77
N LYS A 67 -5.85 -13.89 28.16
CA LYS A 67 -5.29 -15.09 28.82
C LYS A 67 -3.77 -14.94 29.00
N THR A 68 -3.29 -15.57 30.07
CA THR A 68 -1.85 -15.70 30.31
C THR A 68 -1.27 -16.90 29.57
N ILE A 69 0.06 -16.92 29.40
CA ILE A 69 0.79 -18.08 28.85
C ILE A 69 0.44 -19.34 29.67
N HIS A 70 0.39 -19.21 31.01
CA HIS A 70 0.12 -20.34 31.90
C HIS A 70 -1.31 -20.91 31.68
N GLU A 71 -2.32 -20.06 31.55
CA GLU A 71 -3.69 -20.50 31.27
C GLU A 71 -3.82 -21.19 29.91
N LEU A 72 -3.14 -20.67 28.89
CA LEU A 72 -3.12 -21.30 27.56
C LEU A 72 -2.40 -22.66 27.59
N MET A 73 -1.38 -22.83 28.41
CA MET A 73 -0.67 -24.10 28.56
C MET A 73 -1.47 -25.17 29.30
N GLN A 74 -2.61 -24.85 29.95
CA GLN A 74 -3.52 -25.85 30.54
C GLN A 74 -4.24 -26.66 29.44
N TYR A 75 -4.32 -26.17 28.21
CA TYR A 75 -4.90 -26.91 27.10
C TYR A 75 -3.92 -27.96 26.59
N LYS A 76 -4.32 -29.24 26.63
CA LYS A 76 -3.51 -30.33 26.07
C LYS A 76 -3.21 -30.04 24.60
N GLY A 77 -1.94 -30.00 24.23
CA GLY A 77 -1.48 -29.67 22.87
C GLY A 77 -1.01 -28.22 22.72
N ILE A 78 -1.15 -27.36 23.74
CA ILE A 78 -0.55 -26.03 23.76
C ILE A 78 0.64 -26.03 24.72
N GLY A 79 1.84 -26.02 24.14
CA GLY A 79 3.08 -25.74 24.87
C GLY A 79 3.41 -24.26 24.87
N LYS A 80 4.49 -23.89 25.56
CA LYS A 80 4.94 -22.49 25.71
C LYS A 80 5.07 -21.77 24.36
N ALA A 81 5.63 -22.40 23.34
CA ALA A 81 5.81 -21.78 22.02
C ALA A 81 4.47 -21.41 21.36
N LYS A 82 3.48 -22.33 21.40
CA LYS A 82 2.14 -22.07 20.83
C LYS A 82 1.40 -20.98 21.61
N ALA A 83 1.48 -21.00 22.95
CA ALA A 83 0.89 -19.96 23.79
C ALA A 83 1.46 -18.58 23.48
N ILE A 84 2.77 -18.48 23.32
CA ILE A 84 3.45 -17.23 22.92
C ILE A 84 3.00 -16.77 21.53
N ALA A 85 2.91 -17.68 20.54
CA ALA A 85 2.47 -17.33 19.18
C ALA A 85 1.04 -16.77 19.17
N ILE A 86 0.11 -17.37 19.92
CA ILE A 86 -1.26 -16.88 20.05
C ILE A 86 -1.29 -15.47 20.63
N LEU A 87 -0.62 -15.25 21.77
CA LEU A 87 -0.63 -13.95 22.44
C LEU A 87 0.10 -12.87 21.64
N ALA A 88 1.19 -13.22 20.95
CA ALA A 88 1.88 -12.32 20.05
C ALA A 88 0.97 -11.86 18.89
N ALA A 89 0.19 -12.78 18.32
CA ALA A 89 -0.77 -12.43 17.27
C ALA A 89 -1.89 -11.50 17.80
N CYS A 90 -2.40 -11.77 18.99
CA CYS A 90 -3.39 -10.88 19.64
C CYS A 90 -2.81 -9.47 19.88
N GLU A 91 -1.59 -9.39 20.38
CA GLU A 91 -0.91 -8.10 20.63
C GLU A 91 -0.64 -7.34 19.33
N LEU A 92 -0.21 -8.03 18.25
CA LEU A 92 -0.04 -7.40 16.93
C LEU A 92 -1.37 -6.86 16.39
N GLY A 93 -2.46 -7.60 16.53
CA GLY A 93 -3.81 -7.14 16.17
C GLY A 93 -4.22 -5.88 16.94
N LYS A 94 -3.94 -5.84 18.24
CA LYS A 94 -4.18 -4.66 19.09
C LYS A 94 -3.33 -3.46 18.67
N ARG A 95 -2.05 -3.65 18.41
CA ARG A 95 -1.15 -2.57 17.91
C ARG A 95 -1.61 -2.04 16.59
N ARG A 96 -1.94 -2.92 15.62
CA ARG A 96 -2.48 -2.53 14.32
C ARG A 96 -3.74 -1.67 14.45
N GLN A 97 -4.62 -1.96 15.41
CA GLN A 97 -5.83 -1.17 15.64
C GLN A 97 -5.51 0.22 16.23
N ALA A 98 -4.42 0.33 16.99
CA ALA A 98 -3.96 1.59 17.59
C ALA A 98 -3.08 2.42 16.65
N GLU A 99 -2.56 1.83 15.56
CA GLU A 99 -1.78 2.56 14.56
C GLU A 99 -2.68 3.53 13.80
N THR A 100 -2.29 4.80 13.80
CA THR A 100 -2.89 5.79 12.91
C THR A 100 -2.42 5.50 11.48
N PRO A 101 -3.33 5.52 10.49
CA PRO A 101 -2.92 5.43 9.09
C PRO A 101 -1.88 6.50 8.78
N GLU A 102 -0.83 6.13 8.05
CA GLU A 102 0.16 7.09 7.56
C GLU A 102 -0.55 8.19 6.76
N GLU A 103 -0.44 9.44 7.24
CA GLU A 103 -1.05 10.57 6.55
C GLU A 103 -0.34 10.81 5.21
N ARG A 104 -1.00 10.42 4.14
CA ARG A 104 -0.51 10.70 2.79
C ARG A 104 -0.64 12.20 2.50
N PRO A 105 0.40 12.85 1.97
CA PRO A 105 0.36 14.25 1.60
C PRO A 105 -0.84 14.55 0.69
N ASP A 106 -1.51 15.65 0.97
CA ASP A 106 -2.57 16.19 0.13
C ASP A 106 -1.96 17.11 -0.91
N LEU A 107 -2.07 16.76 -2.17
CA LEU A 107 -1.52 17.49 -3.31
C LEU A 107 -2.61 18.11 -4.20
N GLY A 108 -3.78 18.42 -3.66
CA GLY A 108 -4.93 18.93 -4.39
C GLY A 108 -4.82 20.39 -4.88
N SER A 109 -3.61 20.96 -5.02
CA SER A 109 -3.37 22.23 -5.68
C SER A 109 -1.91 22.37 -6.13
N ALA A 110 -1.66 23.22 -7.12
CA ALA A 110 -0.30 23.53 -7.61
C ALA A 110 0.63 23.99 -6.47
N THR A 111 0.15 24.83 -5.59
CA THR A 111 0.92 25.29 -4.41
C THR A 111 1.32 24.12 -3.50
N ARG A 112 0.46 23.13 -3.30
CA ARG A 112 0.77 21.94 -2.48
C ARG A 112 1.76 21.03 -3.18
N ILE A 113 1.62 20.86 -4.48
CA ILE A 113 2.60 20.13 -5.32
C ILE A 113 3.96 20.80 -5.21
N TYR A 114 4.02 22.14 -5.43
CA TYR A 114 5.23 22.91 -5.31
C TYR A 114 5.90 22.72 -3.94
N LYS A 115 5.18 22.95 -2.85
CA LYS A 115 5.72 22.80 -1.49
C LYS A 115 6.23 21.39 -1.20
N HIS A 116 5.57 20.38 -1.75
CA HIS A 116 5.98 18.98 -1.58
C HIS A 116 7.22 18.62 -2.39
N MET A 117 7.39 19.21 -3.58
CA MET A 117 8.46 18.85 -4.50
C MET A 117 9.66 19.80 -4.46
N HIS A 118 9.48 21.05 -4.03
CA HIS A 118 10.52 22.08 -4.03
C HIS A 118 11.81 21.64 -3.33
N HIS A 119 11.72 21.04 -2.14
CA HIS A 119 12.90 20.58 -1.40
C HIS A 119 13.69 19.46 -2.08
N LEU A 120 13.11 18.77 -3.07
CA LEU A 120 13.78 17.74 -3.86
C LEU A 120 14.44 18.31 -5.12
N MET A 121 14.03 19.51 -5.53
CA MET A 121 14.36 20.06 -6.85
C MET A 121 15.16 21.39 -6.79
N GLN A 122 15.17 22.08 -5.63
CA GLN A 122 15.70 23.44 -5.50
C GLN A 122 17.19 23.60 -5.83
N ASP A 123 18.02 22.59 -5.55
CA ASP A 123 19.48 22.67 -5.70
C ASP A 123 19.99 21.77 -6.83
N LEU A 124 19.13 21.40 -7.77
CA LEU A 124 19.53 20.53 -8.87
C LEU A 124 20.11 21.34 -10.04
N ASP A 125 21.31 20.96 -10.46
CA ASP A 125 21.98 21.53 -11.65
C ASP A 125 21.40 21.02 -12.98
N VAL A 126 20.52 20.01 -12.94
CA VAL A 126 19.93 19.35 -14.10
C VAL A 126 18.41 19.27 -13.96
N GLU A 127 17.72 19.19 -15.10
CA GLU A 127 16.28 18.97 -15.09
C GLU A 127 15.93 17.56 -14.65
N GLU A 128 14.98 17.43 -13.76
CA GLU A 128 14.35 16.17 -13.38
C GLU A 128 12.86 16.24 -13.65
N PHE A 129 12.31 15.18 -14.20
CA PHE A 129 10.88 15.04 -14.44
C PHE A 129 10.28 13.99 -13.52
N TRP A 130 9.24 14.39 -12.80
CA TRP A 130 8.56 13.56 -11.79
C TRP A 130 7.08 13.42 -12.09
N VAL A 131 6.55 12.25 -11.73
CA VAL A 131 5.11 11.95 -11.76
C VAL A 131 4.61 11.76 -10.32
N LEU A 132 3.49 12.38 -10.03
CA LEU A 132 2.79 12.33 -8.76
C LEU A 132 1.47 11.58 -8.97
N LEU A 133 1.36 10.40 -8.37
CA LEU A 133 0.24 9.50 -8.49
C LEU A 133 -0.64 9.61 -7.25
N MET A 134 -1.92 9.95 -7.43
CA MET A 134 -2.83 10.26 -6.34
C MET A 134 -4.12 9.45 -6.43
N ASN A 135 -4.78 9.30 -5.28
CA ASN A 135 -6.14 8.76 -5.23
C ASN A 135 -7.18 9.87 -5.53
N GLN A 136 -8.47 9.51 -5.59
CA GLN A 136 -9.58 10.44 -5.85
C GLN A 136 -9.75 11.57 -4.81
N HIS A 137 -9.04 11.51 -3.69
CA HIS A 137 -9.00 12.55 -2.64
C HIS A 137 -7.71 13.37 -2.68
N TYR A 138 -7.00 13.35 -3.82
CA TYR A 138 -5.72 14.07 -4.02
C TYR A 138 -4.61 13.66 -3.04
N ARG A 139 -4.74 12.49 -2.38
CA ARG A 139 -3.70 11.98 -1.49
C ARG A 139 -2.64 11.24 -2.28
N LEU A 140 -1.38 11.60 -2.05
CA LEU A 140 -0.24 10.99 -2.74
C LEU A 140 -0.15 9.49 -2.44
N ILE A 141 -0.22 8.68 -3.49
CA ILE A 141 0.02 7.22 -3.42
C ILE A 141 1.51 6.95 -3.64
N LYS A 142 2.07 7.56 -4.69
CA LYS A 142 3.45 7.33 -5.11
C LYS A 142 3.99 8.54 -5.87
N LYS A 143 5.27 8.85 -5.70
CA LYS A 143 6.01 9.75 -6.59
C LYS A 143 7.11 8.97 -7.30
N VAL A 144 7.29 9.23 -8.59
CA VAL A 144 8.24 8.51 -9.43
C VAL A 144 9.05 9.50 -10.24
N ARG A 145 10.37 9.43 -10.15
CA ARG A 145 11.25 10.16 -11.05
C ARG A 145 11.32 9.41 -12.38
N ILE A 146 10.90 10.06 -13.45
CA ILE A 146 10.86 9.48 -14.79
C ILE A 146 12.17 9.72 -15.53
N SER A 147 12.77 10.90 -15.32
CA SER A 147 14.02 11.25 -15.98
C SER A 147 14.90 12.10 -15.06
N HIS A 148 16.21 12.04 -15.33
CA HIS A 148 17.23 12.78 -14.59
C HIS A 148 18.29 13.21 -15.58
N GLY A 149 18.32 14.51 -15.86
CA GLY A 149 19.37 15.12 -16.67
C GLY A 149 19.40 14.74 -18.16
N GLY A 150 19.67 15.73 -18.95
CA GLY A 150 20.07 15.67 -20.35
C GLY A 150 20.67 17.01 -20.68
N ILE A 151 21.72 17.07 -21.52
CA ILE A 151 22.36 18.36 -21.87
C ILE A 151 21.44 19.21 -22.77
N THR A 152 20.48 18.58 -23.45
CA THR A 152 19.61 19.26 -24.43
C THR A 152 18.13 18.93 -24.32
N GLU A 153 17.73 17.75 -23.88
CA GLU A 153 16.31 17.34 -23.70
C GLU A 153 16.22 16.18 -22.71
N THR A 154 15.21 16.24 -21.85
CA THR A 154 14.90 15.14 -20.94
C THR A 154 13.85 14.25 -21.59
N ALA A 155 14.26 13.13 -22.15
CA ALA A 155 13.35 12.19 -22.80
C ALA A 155 12.38 11.58 -21.78
N VAL A 156 11.12 11.99 -21.80
CA VAL A 156 10.04 11.44 -20.99
C VAL A 156 9.26 10.41 -21.80
N ASP A 157 9.30 9.15 -21.36
CA ASP A 157 8.51 8.09 -22.00
C ASP A 157 7.12 8.00 -21.35
N ILE A 158 6.09 8.38 -22.09
CA ILE A 158 4.68 8.35 -21.67
C ILE A 158 4.26 6.94 -21.22
N ARG A 159 4.80 5.89 -21.84
CA ARG A 159 4.46 4.50 -21.47
C ARG A 159 4.88 4.18 -20.03
N ILE A 160 6.00 4.75 -19.57
CA ILE A 160 6.46 4.59 -18.18
C ILE A 160 5.48 5.30 -17.23
N ILE A 161 5.07 6.53 -17.56
CA ILE A 161 4.10 7.30 -16.75
C ILE A 161 2.80 6.51 -16.58
N ILE A 162 2.22 6.06 -17.69
CA ILE A 162 0.95 5.32 -17.66
C ILE A 162 1.10 3.98 -16.94
N ARG A 163 2.18 3.25 -17.19
CA ARG A 163 2.46 1.99 -16.46
C ARG A 163 2.48 2.19 -14.95
N GLU A 164 3.22 3.21 -14.48
CA GLU A 164 3.32 3.50 -13.06
C GLU A 164 1.95 3.90 -12.47
N ALA A 165 1.15 4.67 -13.19
CA ALA A 165 -0.19 5.07 -12.78
C ALA A 165 -1.14 3.86 -12.64
N VAL A 166 -1.13 2.94 -13.60
CA VAL A 166 -1.94 1.72 -13.57
C VAL A 166 -1.51 0.80 -12.42
N LEU A 167 -0.20 0.56 -12.26
CA LEU A 167 0.32 -0.27 -11.18
C LEU A 167 0.03 0.28 -9.78
N ALA A 168 -0.02 1.61 -9.65
CA ALA A 168 -0.37 2.28 -8.40
C ALA A 168 -1.89 2.39 -8.17
N ASN A 169 -2.73 1.95 -9.12
CA ASN A 169 -4.17 2.20 -9.11
C ASN A 169 -4.50 3.69 -8.91
N ALA A 170 -3.73 4.57 -9.52
CA ALA A 170 -3.93 6.01 -9.42
C ALA A 170 -5.15 6.45 -10.22
N THR A 171 -5.95 7.33 -9.64
CA THR A 171 -7.11 7.94 -10.31
C THR A 171 -6.82 9.37 -10.74
N ILE A 172 -5.79 9.99 -10.16
CA ILE A 172 -5.33 11.35 -10.45
C ILE A 172 -3.82 11.31 -10.67
N LEU A 173 -3.35 12.07 -11.66
CA LEU A 173 -1.96 12.21 -12.02
C LEU A 173 -1.62 13.70 -12.18
N ALA A 174 -0.52 14.12 -11.57
CA ALA A 174 0.15 15.38 -11.87
C ALA A 174 1.60 15.10 -12.24
N VAL A 175 2.20 16.02 -12.97
CA VAL A 175 3.62 15.95 -13.28
C VAL A 175 4.31 17.24 -12.84
N CYS A 176 5.59 17.17 -12.55
CA CYS A 176 6.41 18.34 -12.28
C CYS A 176 7.84 18.14 -12.77
N HIS A 177 8.47 19.23 -13.15
CA HIS A 177 9.89 19.28 -13.42
C HIS A 177 10.48 20.59 -12.93
N ASN A 178 11.80 20.64 -12.74
CA ASN A 178 12.51 21.87 -12.35
C ASN A 178 13.17 22.51 -13.57
N HIS A 179 13.26 23.84 -13.52
CA HIS A 179 14.13 24.61 -14.41
C HIS A 179 15.34 25.16 -13.64
N PRO A 180 16.54 24.56 -13.78
CA PRO A 180 17.75 25.07 -13.13
C PRO A 180 18.11 26.51 -13.51
N SER A 181 17.67 26.95 -14.70
CA SER A 181 17.84 28.33 -15.16
C SER A 181 17.02 29.36 -14.39
N GLY A 182 16.06 28.93 -13.56
CA GLY A 182 15.11 29.80 -12.88
C GLY A 182 13.98 30.34 -13.75
N SER A 183 13.93 29.97 -15.04
CA SER A 183 12.86 30.40 -15.95
C SER A 183 11.52 29.77 -15.59
N LEU A 184 10.48 30.59 -15.43
CA LEU A 184 9.10 30.13 -15.24
C LEU A 184 8.37 29.86 -16.55
N SER A 185 8.95 30.26 -17.69
CA SER A 185 8.31 30.05 -18.98
C SER A 185 8.50 28.62 -19.46
N PRO A 186 7.41 27.87 -19.73
CA PRO A 186 7.54 26.56 -20.34
C PRO A 186 8.14 26.65 -21.73
N SER A 187 8.87 25.64 -22.12
CA SER A 187 9.35 25.45 -23.49
C SER A 187 8.23 24.89 -24.38
N HIS A 188 8.44 24.94 -25.69
CA HIS A 188 7.53 24.28 -26.65
C HIS A 188 7.46 22.76 -26.41
N ALA A 189 8.57 22.16 -26.00
CA ALA A 189 8.64 20.73 -25.66
C ALA A 189 7.77 20.39 -24.44
N ASP A 190 7.76 21.26 -23.40
CA ASP A 190 6.91 21.09 -22.23
C ASP A 190 5.43 21.17 -22.60
N ASP A 191 5.06 22.10 -23.49
CA ASP A 191 3.68 22.24 -23.97
C ASP A 191 3.21 20.98 -24.72
N GLU A 192 4.03 20.44 -25.61
CA GLU A 192 3.69 19.21 -26.36
C GLU A 192 3.68 17.96 -25.47
N LEU A 193 4.62 17.88 -24.53
CA LEU A 193 4.65 16.78 -23.56
C LEU A 193 3.39 16.81 -22.68
N THR A 194 2.99 17.98 -22.18
CA THR A 194 1.79 18.17 -21.38
C THR A 194 0.54 17.69 -22.10
N LYS A 195 0.35 18.13 -23.36
CA LYS A 195 -0.78 17.69 -24.19
C LYS A 195 -0.78 16.18 -24.42
N THR A 196 0.40 15.60 -24.61
CA THR A 196 0.52 14.15 -24.85
C THR A 196 0.18 13.35 -23.60
N ILE A 197 0.65 13.78 -22.43
CA ILE A 197 0.29 13.17 -21.13
C ILE A 197 -1.21 13.29 -20.88
N GLN A 198 -1.79 14.47 -21.08
CA GLN A 198 -3.22 14.70 -20.91
C GLN A 198 -4.06 13.74 -21.75
N ARG A 199 -3.77 13.61 -23.05
CA ARG A 199 -4.48 12.66 -23.95
C ARG A 199 -4.32 11.21 -23.49
N ALA A 200 -3.12 10.82 -23.05
CA ALA A 200 -2.90 9.47 -22.55
C ALA A 200 -3.71 9.20 -21.26
N CYS A 201 -3.79 10.17 -20.36
CA CYS A 201 -4.59 10.09 -19.14
C CYS A 201 -6.09 9.98 -19.46
N GLU A 202 -6.62 10.77 -20.42
CA GLU A 202 -8.01 10.70 -20.87
C GLU A 202 -8.37 9.31 -21.40
N LEU A 203 -7.53 8.71 -22.24
CA LEU A 203 -7.72 7.35 -22.75
C LEU A 203 -7.78 6.31 -21.64
N MET A 204 -6.99 6.50 -20.60
CA MET A 204 -6.92 5.60 -19.43
C MET A 204 -7.92 5.94 -18.33
N ARG A 205 -8.77 6.97 -18.52
CA ARG A 205 -9.71 7.50 -17.51
C ARG A 205 -9.02 7.89 -16.20
N ILE A 206 -7.80 8.44 -16.30
CA ILE A 206 -7.05 9.03 -15.20
C ILE A 206 -7.22 10.55 -15.32
N TYR A 207 -7.57 11.22 -14.24
CA TYR A 207 -7.66 12.69 -14.25
C TYR A 207 -6.25 13.28 -14.26
N PHE A 208 -5.89 13.98 -15.35
CA PHE A 208 -4.68 14.78 -15.41
C PHE A 208 -4.91 16.10 -14.70
N MET A 209 -4.30 16.27 -13.53
CA MET A 209 -4.58 17.40 -12.66
C MET A 209 -3.78 18.64 -13.04
N ASP A 210 -2.46 18.51 -13.24
CA ASP A 210 -1.58 19.64 -13.48
C ASP A 210 -0.21 19.22 -14.02
N HIS A 211 0.46 20.17 -14.66
CA HIS A 211 1.90 20.15 -14.89
C HIS A 211 2.51 21.39 -14.20
N VAL A 212 3.38 21.15 -13.21
CA VAL A 212 3.99 22.20 -12.39
C VAL A 212 5.48 22.33 -12.70
N ILE A 213 5.93 23.51 -13.13
CA ILE A 213 7.35 23.82 -13.28
C ILE A 213 7.83 24.43 -11.98
N VAL A 214 8.86 23.84 -11.40
CA VAL A 214 9.43 24.23 -10.09
C VAL A 214 10.70 25.02 -10.33
N THR A 215 10.79 26.23 -9.74
CA THR A 215 12.00 27.02 -9.69
C THR A 215 12.32 27.40 -8.25
N ASP A 216 13.45 28.02 -8.02
CA ASP A 216 13.79 28.52 -6.70
C ASP A 216 12.88 29.70 -6.30
N GLY A 217 12.02 29.43 -5.31
CA GLY A 217 11.08 30.40 -4.75
C GLY A 217 9.74 30.57 -5.49
N GLN A 218 9.57 30.03 -6.69
CA GLN A 218 8.36 30.20 -7.51
C GLN A 218 8.00 28.93 -8.30
N TYR A 219 6.77 28.88 -8.82
CA TYR A 219 6.32 27.81 -9.70
C TYR A 219 5.43 28.35 -10.83
N TYR A 220 5.32 27.56 -11.90
CA TYR A 220 4.36 27.75 -12.97
C TYR A 220 3.40 26.55 -12.97
N SER A 221 2.11 26.78 -13.10
CA SER A 221 1.08 25.74 -13.18
C SER A 221 0.32 25.87 -14.49
N TYR A 222 0.26 24.79 -15.26
CA TYR A 222 -0.52 24.74 -16.48
C TYR A 222 -2.02 24.86 -16.19
N HIS A 223 -2.48 24.21 -15.10
CA HIS A 223 -3.89 24.23 -14.72
C HIS A 223 -4.35 25.62 -14.27
N GLU A 224 -3.60 26.32 -13.42
CA GLU A 224 -3.96 27.67 -12.95
C GLU A 224 -4.03 28.69 -14.09
N LEU A 225 -3.32 28.43 -15.21
CA LEU A 225 -3.34 29.28 -16.39
C LEU A 225 -4.28 28.78 -17.50
N GLY A 226 -5.10 27.77 -17.21
CA GLY A 226 -6.10 27.21 -18.14
C GLY A 226 -5.51 26.53 -19.37
N LYS A 227 -4.31 25.96 -19.25
CA LYS A 227 -3.62 25.27 -20.35
C LYS A 227 -3.70 23.75 -20.29
N CYS A 228 -4.31 23.17 -19.25
CA CYS A 228 -4.64 21.76 -19.14
C CYS A 228 -5.93 21.54 -18.31
#